data_c4cf43e68388a5be646b2b610de23fc6
#
_entry.id   c4cf43e68388a5be646b2b610de23fc6
#
_cell.length_a   1.000
_cell.length_b   1.000
_cell.length_c   1.000
_cell.angle_alpha   90.00
_cell.angle_beta   90.00
_cell.angle_gamma   90.00
#
_symmetry.space_group_name_H-M   'P 1'
#
loop_
_entity.id
_entity.type
_entity.pdbx_description
1 polymer ?
#
loop_
_entity_poly.entity_id
_entity_poly.type
_entity_poly.pdbx_seq_one_letter_code
_entity_poly.pdbx_strand_id
1 'polypeptide(L)'
;MPALPTRARLRRTVAATAAAVALPLALSACGEAAEQITERAIEKAAEDAGGADVDIDADSGEVKVESSDGSFSYGTGKLPEGFPEEVPVTDGEIVSGASTTSGGKPGFVVQLQVPGGTDEVAARIGDELGAAGFTRDDEASAAGISSYENDAWEVIVGTLTEADGKTFVQYSVTGR
;
A
#
# COMPACT_ATOMS: atom_id res chain seq x y z
N MET A 1 38.01 37.04 38.66
CA MET A 1 37.46 36.68 37.33
C MET A 1 37.97 35.28 36.97
N PRO A 2 37.20 34.24 37.10
CA PRO A 2 37.58 32.89 36.67
C PRO A 2 37.02 32.60 35.28
N ALA A 3 37.87 32.04 34.43
CA ALA A 3 37.61 31.67 33.05
C ALA A 3 36.72 30.44 32.96
N LEU A 4 35.75 30.49 32.05
CA LEU A 4 34.84 29.40 31.71
C LEU A 4 35.51 28.36 30.80
N PRO A 5 35.33 27.04 31.00
CA PRO A 5 35.88 26.05 30.11
C PRO A 5 35.01 25.89 28.85
N THR A 6 35.64 25.98 27.71
CA THR A 6 35.08 25.74 26.38
C THR A 6 34.67 24.27 26.22
N ARG A 7 33.36 24.02 26.09
CA ARG A 7 32.84 22.70 25.76
C ARG A 7 33.07 22.41 24.27
N ALA A 8 33.97 21.51 23.98
CA ALA A 8 34.18 20.94 22.67
C ALA A 8 32.91 20.12 22.26
N ARG A 9 32.17 20.62 21.28
CA ARG A 9 31.06 19.90 20.67
C ARG A 9 31.64 18.85 19.70
N LEU A 10 31.56 17.61 20.10
CA LEU A 10 31.87 16.45 19.26
C LEU A 10 30.80 16.38 18.16
N ARG A 11 31.09 16.87 16.97
CA ARG A 11 30.24 16.70 15.78
C ARG A 11 30.37 15.25 15.33
N ARG A 12 29.35 14.44 15.65
CA ARG A 12 29.17 13.15 15.01
C ARG A 12 28.67 13.40 13.58
N THR A 13 29.60 13.30 12.63
CA THR A 13 29.26 13.22 11.21
C THR A 13 28.64 11.85 10.95
N VAL A 14 27.31 11.82 10.83
CA VAL A 14 26.60 10.67 10.26
C VAL A 14 26.84 10.73 8.76
N ALA A 15 27.72 9.88 8.26
CA ALA A 15 27.90 9.67 6.84
C ALA A 15 26.68 8.86 6.35
N ALA A 16 25.69 9.55 5.80
CA ALA A 16 24.62 8.93 5.04
C ALA A 16 25.20 8.49 3.69
N THR A 17 25.56 7.22 3.56
CA THR A 17 25.87 6.60 2.27
C THR A 17 24.54 6.42 1.52
N ALA A 18 24.17 7.39 0.69
CA ALA A 18 23.14 7.23 -0.32
C ALA A 18 23.71 6.27 -1.38
N ALA A 19 23.34 5.00 -1.30
CA ALA A 19 23.53 4.04 -2.39
C ALA A 19 22.57 4.44 -3.52
N ALA A 20 23.08 5.23 -4.48
CA ALA A 20 22.41 5.49 -5.73
C ALA A 20 22.41 4.18 -6.53
N VAL A 21 21.31 3.44 -6.51
CA VAL A 21 21.06 2.33 -7.44
C VAL A 21 20.80 2.97 -8.80
N ALA A 22 21.86 3.10 -9.60
CA ALA A 22 21.74 3.40 -11.01
C ALA A 22 21.30 2.11 -11.70
N LEU A 23 19.99 1.96 -11.95
CA LEU A 23 19.48 0.94 -12.87
C LEU A 23 19.92 1.36 -14.29
N PRO A 24 20.72 0.56 -15.00
CA PRO A 24 20.90 0.76 -16.42
C PRO A 24 19.61 0.33 -17.12
N LEU A 25 18.92 1.29 -17.71
CA LEU A 25 17.87 1.05 -18.70
C LEU A 25 18.51 0.45 -19.98
N ALA A 26 18.76 -0.85 -19.95
CA ALA A 26 19.05 -1.62 -21.13
C ALA A 26 17.77 -2.33 -21.60
N LEU A 27 16.77 -1.55 -22.01
CA LEU A 27 15.58 -2.06 -22.72
C LEU A 27 15.90 -2.06 -24.21
N SER A 28 16.56 -3.10 -24.70
CA SER A 28 16.43 -3.57 -26.07
C SER A 28 17.20 -4.87 -26.29
N ALA A 29 16.63 -5.99 -25.83
CA ALA A 29 16.91 -7.31 -26.41
C ALA A 29 15.67 -8.17 -26.23
N CYS A 30 14.92 -8.37 -27.31
CA CYS A 30 13.80 -9.30 -27.39
C CYS A 30 14.22 -10.72 -27.05
N GLY A 31 13.47 -11.38 -26.15
CA GLY A 31 13.51 -12.82 -25.97
C GLY A 31 13.08 -13.23 -24.57
N GLU A 32 12.11 -14.14 -24.44
CA GLU A 32 11.59 -14.74 -23.21
C GLU A 32 12.69 -15.15 -22.19
N ALA A 33 13.88 -15.47 -22.68
CA ALA A 33 15.03 -15.79 -21.83
C ALA A 33 15.63 -14.56 -21.09
N ALA A 34 15.49 -13.35 -21.63
CA ALA A 34 15.98 -12.13 -20.99
C ALA A 34 15.01 -11.65 -19.90
N GLU A 35 13.71 -11.87 -20.07
CA GLU A 35 12.67 -11.54 -19.11
C GLU A 35 12.81 -12.39 -17.85
N GLN A 36 12.94 -13.71 -17.98
CA GLN A 36 13.16 -14.63 -16.85
C GLN A 36 14.47 -14.38 -16.08
N ILE A 37 15.52 -13.91 -16.76
CA ILE A 37 16.78 -13.54 -16.09
C ILE A 37 16.60 -12.25 -15.29
N THR A 38 15.81 -11.31 -15.79
CA THR A 38 15.53 -10.03 -15.12
C THR A 38 14.64 -10.24 -13.90
N GLU A 39 13.61 -11.06 -13.99
CA GLU A 39 12.72 -11.46 -12.88
C GLU A 39 13.53 -12.07 -11.73
N ARG A 40 14.25 -13.15 -11.98
CA ARG A 40 15.09 -13.82 -10.98
C ARG A 40 16.18 -12.94 -10.38
N ALA A 41 16.71 -11.97 -11.15
CA ALA A 41 17.69 -11.03 -10.64
C ALA A 41 17.07 -10.00 -9.71
N ILE A 42 15.83 -9.57 -9.97
CA ILE A 42 15.07 -8.66 -9.12
C ILE A 42 14.61 -9.39 -7.85
N GLU A 43 14.04 -10.59 -7.99
CA GLU A 43 13.64 -11.45 -6.87
C GLU A 43 14.82 -11.68 -5.92
N LYS A 44 15.95 -12.14 -6.46
CA LYS A 44 17.16 -12.38 -5.65
C LYS A 44 17.71 -11.09 -5.01
N ALA A 45 17.66 -9.96 -5.70
CA ALA A 45 18.12 -8.69 -5.13
C ALA A 45 17.21 -8.20 -4.01
N ALA A 46 15.91 -8.49 -4.08
CA ALA A 46 14.94 -8.17 -3.04
C ALA A 46 15.07 -9.10 -1.82
N GLU A 47 15.26 -10.38 -2.03
CA GLU A 47 15.58 -11.35 -0.97
C GLU A 47 16.87 -10.97 -0.22
N ASP A 48 17.94 -10.66 -0.97
CA ASP A 48 19.23 -10.27 -0.40
C ASP A 48 19.17 -8.92 0.36
N ALA A 49 18.22 -8.03 0.00
CA ALA A 49 18.10 -6.70 0.59
C ALA A 49 17.20 -6.65 1.83
N GLY A 50 16.27 -7.57 2.03
CA GLY A 50 15.30 -7.46 3.10
C GLY A 50 14.68 -8.77 3.59
N GLY A 51 15.04 -9.92 3.03
CA GLY A 51 14.41 -11.20 3.39
C GLY A 51 12.94 -11.28 2.97
N ALA A 52 12.53 -10.48 1.97
CA ALA A 52 11.21 -10.56 1.38
C ALA A 52 11.23 -11.52 0.20
N ASP A 53 10.20 -12.36 0.10
CA ASP A 53 9.93 -13.18 -1.08
C ASP A 53 9.22 -12.30 -2.12
N VAL A 54 9.77 -12.20 -3.33
CA VAL A 54 9.24 -11.39 -4.42
C VAL A 54 8.94 -12.28 -5.60
N ASP A 55 7.70 -12.30 -6.05
CA ASP A 55 7.22 -13.00 -7.22
C ASP A 55 6.73 -11.96 -8.26
N ILE A 56 7.32 -11.99 -9.43
CA ILE A 56 6.99 -11.09 -10.55
C ILE A 56 6.61 -11.94 -11.75
N ASP A 57 5.39 -11.76 -12.22
CA ASP A 57 4.93 -12.35 -13.48
C ASP A 57 4.97 -11.28 -14.58
N ALA A 58 5.99 -11.33 -15.44
CA ALA A 58 6.18 -10.35 -16.50
C ALA A 58 5.13 -10.46 -17.61
N ASP A 59 4.50 -11.63 -17.78
CA ASP A 59 3.47 -11.84 -18.80
C ASP A 59 2.15 -11.14 -18.43
N SER A 60 1.77 -11.18 -17.16
CA SER A 60 0.55 -10.55 -16.63
C SER A 60 0.82 -9.15 -16.03
N GLY A 61 2.06 -8.85 -15.67
CA GLY A 61 2.44 -7.65 -14.92
C GLY A 61 2.08 -7.74 -13.43
N GLU A 62 1.75 -8.92 -12.92
CA GLU A 62 1.49 -9.14 -11.51
C GLU A 62 2.80 -9.09 -10.69
N VAL A 63 2.71 -8.44 -9.53
CA VAL A 63 3.81 -8.40 -8.56
C VAL A 63 3.28 -8.80 -7.20
N LYS A 64 3.96 -9.73 -6.53
CA LYS A 64 3.72 -10.10 -5.13
C LYS A 64 4.99 -9.98 -4.33
N VAL A 65 4.88 -9.43 -3.14
CA VAL A 65 5.98 -9.34 -2.17
C VAL A 65 5.47 -9.83 -0.83
N GLU A 66 6.15 -10.80 -0.25
CA GLU A 66 5.82 -11.33 1.07
C GLU A 66 7.02 -11.18 2.01
N SER A 67 6.76 -10.77 3.24
CA SER A 67 7.75 -10.62 4.30
C SER A 67 7.18 -11.00 5.65
N SER A 68 8.01 -11.08 6.69
CA SER A 68 7.57 -11.35 8.06
C SER A 68 6.62 -10.29 8.63
N ASP A 69 6.64 -9.09 8.08
CA ASP A 69 5.89 -7.93 8.60
C ASP A 69 4.63 -7.61 7.77
N GLY A 70 4.45 -8.29 6.63
CA GLY A 70 3.29 -8.10 5.77
C GLY A 70 3.51 -8.51 4.32
N SER A 71 2.52 -8.24 3.48
CA SER A 71 2.52 -8.53 2.06
C SER A 71 2.10 -7.33 1.23
N PHE A 72 2.48 -7.35 -0.04
CA PHE A 72 2.04 -6.40 -1.06
C PHE A 72 1.73 -7.15 -2.35
N SER A 73 0.66 -6.78 -3.04
CA SER A 73 0.33 -7.29 -4.36
C SER A 73 -0.12 -6.15 -5.28
N TYR A 74 0.25 -6.28 -6.57
CA TYR A 74 -0.18 -5.36 -7.63
C TYR A 74 -0.61 -6.17 -8.84
N GLY A 75 -1.70 -5.73 -9.51
CA GLY A 75 -2.20 -6.39 -10.72
C GLY A 75 -2.93 -7.72 -10.50
N THR A 76 -2.92 -8.28 -9.28
CA THR A 76 -3.51 -9.61 -9.00
C THR A 76 -5.04 -9.65 -9.06
N GLY A 77 -5.71 -8.49 -8.99
CA GLY A 77 -7.17 -8.42 -8.94
C GLY A 77 -7.79 -9.02 -7.66
N LYS A 78 -6.99 -9.22 -6.59
CA LYS A 78 -7.40 -9.90 -5.36
C LYS A 78 -7.16 -9.04 -4.13
N LEU A 79 -8.00 -9.26 -3.11
CA LEU A 79 -7.77 -8.71 -1.77
C LEU A 79 -6.50 -9.32 -1.15
N PRO A 80 -5.77 -8.59 -0.28
CA PRO A 80 -4.63 -9.13 0.44
C PRO A 80 -5.05 -10.28 1.36
N GLU A 81 -4.14 -11.21 1.60
CA GLU A 81 -4.40 -12.34 2.48
C GLU A 81 -4.75 -11.88 3.89
N GLY A 82 -5.76 -12.52 4.49
CA GLY A 82 -6.25 -12.17 5.83
C GLY A 82 -7.13 -10.92 5.89
N PHE A 83 -7.51 -10.33 4.75
CA PHE A 83 -8.45 -9.20 4.73
C PHE A 83 -9.77 -9.59 5.42
N PRO A 84 -10.30 -8.76 6.35
CA PRO A 84 -11.47 -9.10 7.14
C PRO A 84 -12.74 -9.19 6.27
N GLU A 85 -13.43 -10.34 6.36
CA GLU A 85 -14.67 -10.60 5.58
C GLU A 85 -15.84 -9.68 5.98
N GLU A 86 -15.81 -9.15 7.20
CA GLU A 86 -16.83 -8.21 7.70
C GLU A 86 -16.69 -6.79 7.14
N VAL A 87 -15.57 -6.45 6.49
CA VAL A 87 -15.37 -5.16 5.82
C VAL A 87 -15.76 -5.29 4.35
N PRO A 88 -16.91 -4.75 3.91
CA PRO A 88 -17.27 -4.80 2.51
C PRO A 88 -16.34 -3.93 1.68
N VAL A 89 -15.96 -4.44 0.52
CA VAL A 89 -15.24 -3.70 -0.51
C VAL A 89 -16.16 -3.57 -1.72
N THR A 90 -16.40 -2.33 -2.14
CA THR A 90 -17.30 -2.05 -3.27
C THR A 90 -16.80 -2.70 -4.57
N ASP A 91 -17.72 -3.01 -5.47
CA ASP A 91 -17.39 -3.61 -6.76
C ASP A 91 -16.51 -2.70 -7.60
N GLY A 92 -15.36 -3.22 -8.04
CA GLY A 92 -14.37 -2.51 -8.84
C GLY A 92 -13.18 -3.38 -9.22
N GLU A 93 -12.29 -2.83 -10.01
CA GLU A 93 -11.04 -3.48 -10.39
C GLU A 93 -9.99 -3.25 -9.29
N ILE A 94 -9.59 -4.31 -8.59
CA ILE A 94 -8.54 -4.22 -7.57
C ILE A 94 -7.19 -4.05 -8.27
N VAL A 95 -6.56 -2.91 -8.03
CA VAL A 95 -5.25 -2.55 -8.60
C VAL A 95 -4.12 -3.05 -7.72
N SER A 96 -4.24 -2.84 -6.41
CA SER A 96 -3.23 -3.30 -5.45
C SER A 96 -3.83 -3.63 -4.09
N GLY A 97 -3.12 -4.47 -3.36
CA GLY A 97 -3.43 -4.83 -1.99
C GLY A 97 -2.16 -4.94 -1.14
N ALA A 98 -2.24 -4.55 0.12
CA ALA A 98 -1.16 -4.74 1.07
C ALA A 98 -1.72 -5.14 2.43
N SER A 99 -0.98 -5.99 3.14
CA SER A 99 -1.21 -6.28 4.55
C SER A 99 0.03 -5.93 5.37
N THR A 100 -0.17 -5.57 6.62
CA THR A 100 0.91 -5.30 7.57
C THR A 100 0.47 -5.65 8.98
N THR A 101 1.42 -5.89 9.86
CA THR A 101 1.16 -6.05 11.28
C THR A 101 1.99 -5.02 12.06
N SER A 102 1.32 -4.12 12.75
CA SER A 102 1.97 -3.09 13.55
C SER A 102 1.47 -3.13 14.99
N GLY A 103 2.38 -3.32 15.95
CA GLY A 103 2.02 -3.42 17.36
C GLY A 103 1.07 -4.58 17.69
N GLY A 104 1.09 -5.66 16.89
CA GLY A 104 0.20 -6.82 17.03
C GLY A 104 -1.21 -6.61 16.45
N LYS A 105 -1.47 -5.48 15.79
CA LYS A 105 -2.73 -5.19 15.11
C LYS A 105 -2.56 -5.36 13.59
N PRO A 106 -3.50 -6.06 12.92
CA PRO A 106 -3.46 -6.17 11.47
C PRO A 106 -3.89 -4.85 10.82
N GLY A 107 -3.24 -4.52 9.72
CA GLY A 107 -3.59 -3.40 8.86
C GLY A 107 -3.62 -3.83 7.40
N PHE A 108 -4.54 -3.27 6.63
CA PHE A 108 -4.70 -3.57 5.21
C PHE A 108 -4.89 -2.29 4.42
N VAL A 109 -4.36 -2.27 3.20
CA VAL A 109 -4.64 -1.24 2.21
C VAL A 109 -5.10 -1.93 0.94
N VAL A 110 -6.21 -1.47 0.38
CA VAL A 110 -6.75 -1.96 -0.90
C VAL A 110 -7.01 -0.77 -1.81
N GLN A 111 -6.54 -0.83 -3.02
CA GLN A 111 -6.74 0.20 -4.03
C GLN A 111 -7.53 -0.38 -5.21
N LEU A 112 -8.58 0.33 -5.63
CA LEU A 112 -9.46 -0.10 -6.71
C LEU A 112 -9.73 1.06 -7.67
N GLN A 113 -10.07 0.68 -8.90
CA GLN A 113 -10.74 1.55 -9.87
C GLN A 113 -12.21 1.17 -9.96
N VAL A 114 -13.09 2.13 -9.68
CA VAL A 114 -14.52 1.93 -9.61
C VAL A 114 -15.20 2.78 -10.69
N PRO A 115 -16.07 2.21 -11.54
CA PRO A 115 -16.86 2.99 -12.48
C PRO A 115 -17.83 3.92 -11.76
N GLY A 116 -17.95 5.16 -12.24
CA GLY A 116 -18.86 6.16 -11.69
C GLY A 116 -18.15 7.36 -11.09
N GLY A 117 -18.93 8.39 -10.81
CA GLY A 117 -18.43 9.63 -10.21
C GLY A 117 -18.14 9.47 -8.72
N THR A 118 -17.23 10.28 -8.22
CA THR A 118 -16.72 10.23 -6.85
C THR A 118 -17.82 10.28 -5.78
N ASP A 119 -18.82 11.17 -5.96
CA ASP A 119 -19.92 11.32 -4.99
C ASP A 119 -20.83 10.08 -4.96
N GLU A 120 -21.12 9.49 -6.14
CA GLU A 120 -21.93 8.28 -6.26
C GLU A 120 -21.21 7.07 -5.63
N VAL A 121 -19.93 6.93 -5.94
CA VAL A 121 -19.08 5.85 -5.40
C VAL A 121 -18.95 5.98 -3.89
N ALA A 122 -18.70 7.19 -3.38
CA ALA A 122 -18.58 7.44 -1.94
C ALA A 122 -19.90 7.15 -1.19
N ALA A 123 -21.04 7.52 -1.78
CA ALA A 123 -22.36 7.22 -1.20
C ALA A 123 -22.62 5.71 -1.13
N ARG A 124 -22.36 4.98 -2.21
CA ARG A 124 -22.48 3.52 -2.25
C ARG A 124 -21.62 2.83 -1.19
N ILE A 125 -20.35 3.22 -1.07
CA ILE A 125 -19.45 2.69 -0.05
C ILE A 125 -19.99 2.96 1.36
N GLY A 126 -20.51 4.15 1.59
CA GLY A 126 -21.14 4.50 2.87
C GLY A 126 -22.34 3.62 3.22
N ASP A 127 -23.17 3.33 2.24
CA ASP A 127 -24.34 2.44 2.40
C ASP A 127 -23.90 0.99 2.67
N GLU A 128 -22.88 0.48 1.95
CA GLU A 128 -22.34 -0.87 2.13
C GLU A 128 -21.71 -1.04 3.53
N LEU A 129 -20.87 -0.10 3.95
CA LEU A 129 -20.27 -0.10 5.29
C LEU A 129 -21.32 0.05 6.40
N GLY A 130 -22.31 0.94 6.20
CA GLY A 130 -23.42 1.10 7.14
C GLY A 130 -24.26 -0.17 7.29
N ALA A 131 -24.53 -0.88 6.18
CA ALA A 131 -25.25 -2.15 6.19
C ALA A 131 -24.44 -3.27 6.89
N ALA A 132 -23.11 -3.19 6.85
CA ALA A 132 -22.21 -4.11 7.56
C ALA A 132 -21.98 -3.72 9.04
N GLY A 133 -22.67 -2.69 9.55
CA GLY A 133 -22.62 -2.32 10.97
C GLY A 133 -21.53 -1.32 11.34
N PHE A 134 -20.91 -0.69 10.35
CA PHE A 134 -19.97 0.40 10.61
C PHE A 134 -20.70 1.73 10.83
N THR A 135 -20.19 2.52 11.74
CA THR A 135 -20.66 3.89 11.99
C THR A 135 -19.68 4.88 11.38
N ARG A 136 -20.20 5.85 10.64
CA ARG A 136 -19.38 6.92 10.08
C ARG A 136 -18.94 7.88 11.19
N ASP A 137 -17.64 8.22 11.18
CA ASP A 137 -17.08 9.28 12.01
C ASP A 137 -16.98 10.57 11.18
N ASP A 138 -17.92 11.49 11.42
CA ASP A 138 -17.97 12.76 10.69
C ASP A 138 -16.87 13.75 11.13
N GLU A 139 -16.32 13.61 12.35
CA GLU A 139 -15.23 14.45 12.84
C GLU A 139 -13.89 14.07 12.18
N ALA A 140 -13.67 12.78 11.92
CA ALA A 140 -12.50 12.27 11.21
C ALA A 140 -12.65 12.31 9.68
N SER A 141 -13.84 12.67 9.17
CA SER A 141 -14.10 12.73 7.72
C SER A 141 -13.80 14.13 7.17
N ALA A 142 -13.25 14.19 5.96
CA ALA A 142 -12.94 15.43 5.23
C ALA A 142 -13.25 15.25 3.74
N ALA A 143 -13.10 16.29 2.93
CA ALA A 143 -13.35 16.23 1.48
C ALA A 143 -12.55 15.09 0.81
N GLY A 144 -13.24 14.13 0.22
CA GLY A 144 -12.64 12.96 -0.44
C GLY A 144 -12.13 11.86 0.52
N ILE A 145 -12.29 12.03 1.83
CA ILE A 145 -11.93 11.03 2.84
C ILE A 145 -13.10 10.81 3.78
N SER A 146 -13.46 9.56 4.02
CA SER A 146 -14.49 9.18 4.99
C SER A 146 -13.93 8.15 5.95
N SER A 147 -14.22 8.30 7.23
CA SER A 147 -13.83 7.38 8.28
C SER A 147 -15.05 6.63 8.81
N TYR A 148 -14.89 5.34 9.05
CA TYR A 148 -15.93 4.46 9.58
C TYR A 148 -15.32 3.54 10.63
N GLU A 149 -16.12 3.14 11.62
CA GLU A 149 -15.64 2.26 12.68
C GLU A 149 -16.72 1.30 13.17
N ASN A 150 -16.28 0.16 13.68
CA ASN A 150 -17.07 -0.74 14.53
C ASN A 150 -16.21 -1.21 15.71
N ASP A 151 -16.67 -2.21 16.46
CA ASP A 151 -15.94 -2.70 17.65
C ASP A 151 -14.58 -3.32 17.33
N ALA A 152 -14.39 -3.85 16.09
CA ALA A 152 -13.21 -4.59 15.67
C ALA A 152 -12.29 -3.82 14.72
N TRP A 153 -12.84 -2.91 13.91
CA TRP A 153 -12.12 -2.29 12.79
C TRP A 153 -12.37 -0.79 12.68
N GLU A 154 -11.34 -0.09 12.25
CA GLU A 154 -11.39 1.26 11.71
C GLU A 154 -11.13 1.20 10.20
N VAL A 155 -11.97 1.85 9.41
CA VAL A 155 -11.91 1.88 7.94
C VAL A 155 -11.86 3.33 7.47
N ILE A 156 -10.78 3.70 6.82
CA ILE A 156 -10.64 5.00 6.16
C ILE A 156 -10.74 4.77 4.66
N VAL A 157 -11.66 5.49 4.01
CA VAL A 157 -11.88 5.42 2.56
C VAL A 157 -11.51 6.76 1.94
N GLY A 158 -10.53 6.74 1.05
CA GLY A 158 -10.18 7.86 0.18
C GLY A 158 -10.79 7.66 -1.22
N THR A 159 -11.37 8.72 -1.79
CA THR A 159 -11.92 8.72 -3.15
C THR A 159 -11.32 9.86 -3.96
N LEU A 160 -10.88 9.57 -5.19
CA LEU A 160 -10.29 10.55 -6.10
C LEU A 160 -10.81 10.33 -7.53
N THR A 161 -11.22 11.39 -8.20
CA THR A 161 -11.66 11.34 -9.60
C THR A 161 -10.47 11.10 -10.52
N GLU A 162 -10.56 10.12 -11.43
CA GLU A 162 -9.59 9.88 -12.50
C GLU A 162 -10.00 10.58 -13.80
N ALA A 163 -9.04 10.74 -14.69
CA ALA A 163 -9.24 11.47 -15.96
C ALA A 163 -10.20 10.78 -16.94
N ASP A 164 -10.41 9.45 -16.78
CA ASP A 164 -11.29 8.63 -17.60
C ASP A 164 -12.74 8.53 -17.08
N GLY A 165 -13.06 9.29 -16.03
CA GLY A 165 -14.38 9.32 -15.40
C GLY A 165 -14.65 8.17 -14.44
N LYS A 166 -13.62 7.39 -14.07
CA LYS A 166 -13.65 6.45 -12.97
C LYS A 166 -13.30 7.15 -11.66
N THR A 167 -13.55 6.48 -10.57
CA THR A 167 -13.11 6.88 -9.23
C THR A 167 -12.04 5.93 -8.75
N PHE A 168 -10.88 6.46 -8.42
CA PHE A 168 -9.87 5.73 -7.65
C PHE A 168 -10.30 5.71 -6.19
N VAL A 169 -10.35 4.52 -5.61
CA VAL A 169 -10.75 4.30 -4.22
C VAL A 169 -9.62 3.61 -3.47
N GLN A 170 -9.32 4.11 -2.28
CA GLN A 170 -8.39 3.46 -1.36
C GLN A 170 -9.09 3.17 -0.05
N TYR A 171 -9.12 1.90 0.34
CA TYR A 171 -9.45 1.47 1.69
C TYR A 171 -8.18 1.34 2.52
N SER A 172 -8.21 1.86 3.74
CA SER A 172 -7.21 1.62 4.78
C SER A 172 -7.93 1.05 5.99
N VAL A 173 -7.69 -0.22 6.29
CA VAL A 173 -8.40 -0.97 7.33
C VAL A 173 -7.43 -1.31 8.44
N THR A 174 -7.77 -1.01 9.68
CA THR A 174 -6.89 -1.25 10.85
C THR A 174 -7.69 -1.92 11.96
N GLY A 175 -7.14 -2.98 12.55
CA GLY A 175 -7.69 -3.64 13.73
C GLY A 175 -7.63 -2.72 14.96
N ARG A 176 -8.64 -2.76 15.82
CA ARG A 176 -8.77 -1.93 17.04
C ARG A 176 -8.28 -2.61 18.30
#